data_4b602f9b493355730210411c5d258b0f
#
_entry.id   4b602f9b493355730210411c5d258b0f
#
_cell.length_a   1.000
_cell.length_b   1.000
_cell.length_c   1.000
_cell.angle_alpha   90.00
_cell.angle_beta   90.00
_cell.angle_gamma   90.00
#
_symmetry.space_group_name_H-M   'P 1'
#
loop_
_entity.id
_entity.type
_entity.pdbx_description
1 polymer ?
#
loop_
_entity_poly.entity_id
_entity_poly.type
_entity_poly.pdbx_seq_one_letter_code
_entity_poly.pdbx_strand_id
1 'polypeptide(L)' 'MWVKTQWHSLVNLDRCTGLSYWYDQFARKWVIRAYTGEGEDDYWSICETDTEEEAKNWMNRLAAVVEVVVV' A
#
# COMPACT_ATOMS: atom_id res chain seq x y z
N MET A 1 -0.04 -13.94 1.13
CA MET A 1 -0.89 -13.37 0.06
C MET A 1 -0.06 -12.53 -0.88
N TRP A 2 -0.21 -12.75 -2.16
CA TRP A 2 0.50 -11.99 -3.19
C TRP A 2 -0.41 -10.95 -3.81
N VAL A 3 0.12 -9.75 -4.03
CA VAL A 3 -0.59 -8.66 -4.69
C VAL A 3 0.18 -8.26 -5.94
N LYS A 4 -0.53 -8.12 -7.06
CA LYS A 4 0.04 -7.57 -8.28
C LYS A 4 -0.11 -6.06 -8.24
N THR A 5 1.00 -5.35 -8.31
CA THR A 5 1.00 -3.89 -8.25
C THR A 5 0.52 -3.28 -9.57
N GLN A 6 0.25 -1.98 -9.55
CA GLN A 6 -0.09 -1.21 -10.74
C GLN A 6 1.01 -1.31 -11.81
N TRP A 7 2.25 -1.52 -11.38
CA TRP A 7 3.41 -1.62 -12.28
C TRP A 7 3.78 -3.07 -12.62
N HIS A 8 2.85 -4.00 -12.44
CA HIS A 8 2.99 -5.41 -12.79
C HIS A 8 4.02 -6.20 -11.98
N SER A 9 4.41 -5.69 -10.83
CA SER A 9 5.25 -6.42 -9.88
C SER A 9 4.40 -7.23 -8.92
N LEU A 10 4.94 -8.34 -8.43
CA LEU A 10 4.28 -9.15 -7.41
C LEU A 10 4.93 -8.89 -6.05
N VAL A 11 4.12 -8.56 -5.06
CA VAL A 11 4.56 -8.29 -3.69
C VAL A 11 3.86 -9.24 -2.74
N ASN A 12 4.65 -9.93 -1.91
CA ASN A 12 4.10 -10.82 -0.89
C ASN A 12 3.82 -10.03 0.39
N LEU A 13 2.54 -9.78 0.66
CA LEU A 13 2.14 -9.02 1.84
C LEU A 13 2.41 -9.75 3.15
N ASP A 14 2.56 -11.08 3.13
CA ASP A 14 2.88 -11.85 4.35
C ASP A 14 4.28 -11.52 4.88
N ARG A 15 5.14 -10.98 4.03
CA ARG A 15 6.50 -10.58 4.41
C ARG A 15 6.64 -9.09 4.65
N CYS A 16 5.55 -8.35 4.55
CA CYS A 16 5.57 -6.91 4.79
C CYS A 16 5.34 -6.60 6.27
N THR A 17 5.99 -5.55 6.75
CA THR A 17 5.86 -5.09 8.14
C THR A 17 4.70 -4.11 8.32
N GLY A 18 4.21 -3.52 7.25
CA GLY A 18 3.08 -2.60 7.32
C GLY A 18 2.60 -2.15 5.96
N LEU A 19 1.40 -1.59 5.95
CA LEU A 19 0.79 -0.94 4.80
C LEU A 19 0.35 0.45 5.21
N SER A 20 0.59 1.43 4.35
CA SER A 20 0.06 2.77 4.57
C SER A 20 -0.16 3.49 3.24
N TYR A 21 -0.82 4.64 3.30
CA TYR A 21 -0.89 5.50 2.14
C TYR A 21 -0.17 6.82 2.43
N TRP A 22 0.35 7.41 1.38
CA TRP A 22 1.21 8.58 1.47
C TRP A 22 0.94 9.50 0.30
N TYR A 23 1.00 10.81 0.55
CA TYR A 23 0.90 11.78 -0.54
C TYR A 23 2.28 12.08 -1.11
N ASP A 24 2.46 11.76 -2.39
CA ASP A 24 3.69 12.07 -3.12
C ASP A 24 3.56 13.46 -3.74
N GLN A 25 4.28 14.42 -3.21
CA GLN A 25 4.23 15.81 -3.65
C GLN A 25 4.76 16.00 -5.08
N PHE A 26 5.71 15.18 -5.48
CA PHE A 26 6.31 15.27 -6.81
C PHE A 26 5.36 14.76 -7.89
N ALA A 27 4.76 13.62 -7.65
CA ALA A 27 3.80 13.02 -8.57
C ALA A 27 2.40 13.62 -8.42
N ARG A 28 2.12 14.31 -7.31
CA ARG A 28 0.79 14.82 -6.94
C ARG A 28 -0.25 13.70 -6.91
N LYS A 29 0.14 12.58 -6.33
CA LYS A 29 -0.67 11.37 -6.22
C LYS A 29 -0.60 10.84 -4.80
N TRP A 30 -1.64 10.12 -4.41
CA TRP A 30 -1.63 9.31 -3.21
C TRP A 30 -1.11 7.92 -3.56
N VAL A 31 -0.14 7.42 -2.81
CA VAL A 31 0.52 6.14 -3.09
C VAL A 31 0.28 5.18 -1.95
N ILE A 32 -0.13 3.96 -2.28
CA ILE A 32 -0.22 2.87 -1.31
C ILE A 32 1.13 2.18 -1.26
N ARG A 33 1.68 2.04 -0.05
CA ARG A 33 3.01 1.45 0.18
C ARG A 33 2.93 0.23 1.08
N ALA A 34 3.68 -0.81 0.71
CA ALA A 34 3.90 -1.98 1.54
C ALA A 34 5.35 -1.96 2.02
N TYR A 35 5.55 -1.82 3.32
CA TYR A 35 6.88 -1.74 3.92
C TYR A 35 7.44 -3.13 4.14
N THR A 36 8.70 -3.34 3.74
CA THR A 36 9.36 -4.66 3.77
C THR A 36 10.50 -4.76 4.78
N GLY A 37 10.87 -3.65 5.39
CA GLY A 37 11.99 -3.59 6.34
C GLY A 37 11.71 -2.66 7.50
N GLU A 38 12.74 -2.31 8.24
CA GLU A 38 12.65 -1.41 9.39
C GLU A 38 12.84 0.06 9.01
N GLY A 39 13.37 0.33 7.82
CA GLY A 39 13.61 1.67 7.31
C GLY A 39 12.37 2.27 6.64
N GLU A 40 12.26 3.60 6.69
CA GLU A 40 11.17 4.33 6.04
C GLU A 40 11.23 4.21 4.51
N ASP A 41 12.41 3.92 3.97
CA ASP A 41 12.63 3.82 2.53
C ASP A 41 12.51 2.39 2.00
N ASP A 42 12.29 1.41 2.89
CA ASP A 42 12.16 0.00 2.51
C ASP A 42 10.71 -0.35 2.22
N TYR A 43 10.22 0.02 1.03
CA TYR A 43 8.83 -0.24 0.67
C TYR A 43 8.67 -0.55 -0.81
N TRP A 44 7.54 -1.19 -1.11
CA TRP A 44 7.04 -1.35 -2.47
C TRP A 44 5.83 -0.45 -2.65
N SER A 45 5.78 0.27 -3.76
CA SER A 45 4.57 1.00 -4.15
C SER A 45 3.59 0.03 -4.79
N ILE A 46 2.37 0.00 -4.27
CA ILE A 46 1.33 -0.92 -4.75
C ILE A 46 0.51 -0.28 -5.86
N CYS A 47 0.03 0.94 -5.62
CA CYS A 47 -0.72 1.69 -6.62
C CYS A 47 -0.72 3.19 -6.28
N GLU A 48 -1.12 4.00 -7.26
CA GLU A 48 -1.35 5.43 -7.11
C GLU A 48 -2.81 5.74 -7.30
N THR A 49 -3.30 6.75 -6.59
CA THR A 49 -4.66 7.26 -6.74
C THR A 49 -4.64 8.79 -6.83
N ASP A 50 -5.68 9.37 -7.43
CA ASP A 50 -5.79 10.83 -7.56
C ASP A 50 -6.27 11.50 -6.29
N THR A 51 -7.03 10.80 -5.46
CA THR A 51 -7.62 11.35 -4.24
C THR A 51 -7.28 10.51 -3.03
N GLU A 52 -7.29 11.15 -1.86
CA GLU A 52 -7.11 10.46 -0.59
C GLU A 52 -8.22 9.43 -0.34
N GLU A 53 -9.46 9.76 -0.73
CA GLU A 53 -10.58 8.85 -0.55
C GLU A 53 -10.39 7.54 -1.31
N GLU A 54 -9.89 7.62 -2.55
CA GLU A 54 -9.56 6.41 -3.31
C GLU A 54 -8.46 5.60 -2.62
N ALA A 55 -7.46 6.26 -2.05
CA ALA A 55 -6.40 5.59 -1.31
C ALA A 55 -6.95 4.88 -0.08
N LYS A 56 -7.84 5.52 0.67
CA LYS A 56 -8.53 4.91 1.81
C LYS A 56 -9.36 3.70 1.40
N ASN A 57 -10.04 3.77 0.26
CA ASN A 57 -10.82 2.66 -0.27
C ASN A 57 -9.92 1.46 -0.60
N TRP A 58 -8.76 1.71 -1.19
CA TRP A 58 -7.78 0.65 -1.43
C TRP A 58 -7.29 0.02 -0.14
N MET A 59 -6.99 0.84 0.87
CA MET A 59 -6.57 0.34 2.19
C MET A 59 -7.64 -0.53 2.82
N ASN A 60 -8.90 -0.14 2.72
CA ASN A 60 -10.02 -0.94 3.24
C ASN A 60 -10.16 -2.28 2.50
N ARG A 61 -9.96 -2.29 1.19
CA ARG A 61 -10.01 -3.52 0.40
C ARG A 61 -8.87 -4.47 0.78
N LEU A 62 -7.67 -3.94 0.95
CA LEU A 62 -6.51 -4.74 1.38
C LEU A 62 -6.72 -5.27 2.79
N ALA A 63 -7.23 -4.45 3.71
CA ALA A 63 -7.52 -4.86 5.07
C ALA A 63 -8.54 -6.00 5.12
N ALA A 64 -9.55 -5.99 4.26
CA ALA A 64 -10.56 -7.04 4.21
C ALA A 64 -9.97 -8.40 3.80
N VAL A 65 -8.87 -8.41 3.03
CA VAL A 65 -8.24 -9.65 2.56
C VAL A 65 -7.22 -10.18 3.55
N VAL A 66 -6.56 -9.32 4.34
CA VAL A 66 -5.50 -9.75 5.28
C VAL A 66 -5.97 -9.93 6.71
N GLU A 67 -7.25 -9.97 6.97
CA GLU A 67 -7.84 -10.19 8.30
C GLU A 67 -7.31 -9.22 9.37
N VAL A 68 -7.72 -7.97 9.26
CA VAL A 68 -7.28 -6.91 10.17
C VAL A 68 -8.30 -6.71 11.28
N VAL A 69 -7.80 -6.57 12.53
CA VAL A 69 -8.61 -6.09 13.65
C VAL A 69 -8.53 -4.57 13.64
N VAL A 70 -9.68 -3.93 13.51
CA VAL A 70 -9.77 -2.47 13.52
C VAL A 70 -10.03 -2.00 14.94
N VAL A 71 -9.14 -1.17 15.45
CA VAL A 71 -9.23 -0.60 16.80
C VAL A 71 -9.74 0.83 16.79
#